data_acb6918fe703d1827a94838156b51dc9
#
_entry.id   acb6918fe703d1827a94838156b51dc9
#
_cell.length_a   1.000
_cell.length_b   1.000
_cell.length_c   1.000
_cell.angle_alpha   90.00
_cell.angle_beta   90.00
_cell.angle_gamma   90.00
#
_symmetry.space_group_name_H-M   'P 1'
#
loop_
_entity.id
_entity.type
_entity.pdbx_description
1 polymer ?
#
loop_
_entity_poly.entity_id
_entity_poly.type
_entity_poly.pdbx_seq_one_letter_code
_entity_poly.pdbx_strand_id
1 'polypeptide(L)'
;MTVYAHINTVPNGSTGGIMMKEHKELLAAGEDSYAFWGRGRGIENANEMRFVSDLEVKLDVLQTRLDGKAGFHSKTATKRLLARLDEIAPDVVHLHNLHGYYVNIEMLFGWLANHDCRVEWTLHDCWAFTGHCAYFTYAKCSEWKARWR
;
A
#
# COMPACT_ATOMS: atom_id res chain seq x y z
N MET A 1 19.41 -10.92 -10.58
CA MET A 1 18.15 -10.25 -10.97
C MET A 1 17.38 -10.08 -9.69
N THR A 2 17.10 -8.85 -9.32
CA THR A 2 16.43 -8.52 -8.05
C THR A 2 14.93 -8.45 -8.30
N VAL A 3 14.12 -8.98 -7.36
CA VAL A 3 12.66 -8.96 -7.45
C VAL A 3 12.10 -7.82 -6.61
N TYR A 4 11.39 -6.91 -7.24
CA TYR A 4 10.76 -5.74 -6.59
C TYR A 4 9.24 -5.88 -6.54
N ALA A 5 8.64 -5.52 -5.42
CA ALA A 5 7.19 -5.43 -5.24
C ALA A 5 6.81 -4.03 -4.77
N HIS A 6 6.08 -3.27 -5.57
CA HIS A 6 5.57 -1.94 -5.22
C HIS A 6 4.12 -2.03 -4.75
N ILE A 7 3.78 -1.35 -3.67
CA ILE A 7 2.41 -1.34 -3.11
C ILE A 7 1.93 0.09 -2.93
N ASN A 8 0.80 0.44 -3.56
CA ASN A 8 0.20 1.77 -3.47
C ASN A 8 -1.34 1.73 -3.45
N THR A 9 -1.96 2.83 -3.09
CA THR A 9 -3.42 2.98 -3.13
C THR A 9 -3.96 2.92 -4.55
N VAL A 10 -3.33 3.61 -5.51
CA VAL A 10 -3.78 3.75 -6.90
C VAL A 10 -2.61 3.58 -7.88
N PRO A 11 -2.86 3.14 -9.13
CA PRO A 11 -1.81 2.97 -10.14
C PRO A 11 -1.55 4.24 -10.97
N ASN A 12 -2.32 5.31 -10.75
CA ASN A 12 -2.26 6.56 -11.53
C ASN A 12 -2.29 7.79 -10.62
N GLY A 13 -2.35 8.99 -11.23
CA GLY A 13 -2.21 10.24 -10.49
C GLY A 13 -0.77 10.50 -10.04
N SER A 14 -0.58 11.33 -9.01
CA SER A 14 0.76 11.72 -8.55
C SER A 14 1.57 10.54 -7.98
N THR A 15 1.08 9.92 -6.92
CA THR A 15 1.78 8.83 -6.22
C THR A 15 1.80 7.53 -7.03
N GLY A 16 0.69 7.22 -7.71
CA GLY A 16 0.61 6.08 -8.60
C GLY A 16 1.51 6.23 -9.84
N GLY A 17 1.61 7.45 -10.38
CA GLY A 17 2.53 7.76 -11.48
C GLY A 17 4.00 7.55 -11.10
N ILE A 18 4.39 7.92 -9.88
CA ILE A 18 5.74 7.67 -9.35
C ILE A 18 6.00 6.17 -9.26
N MET A 19 5.13 5.41 -8.59
CA MET A 19 5.24 3.96 -8.46
C MET A 19 5.35 3.27 -9.84
N MET A 20 4.46 3.59 -10.77
CA MET A 20 4.45 2.97 -12.10
C MET A 20 5.65 3.37 -12.97
N LYS A 21 6.23 4.55 -12.76
CA LYS A 21 7.46 4.97 -13.41
C LYS A 21 8.63 4.12 -12.92
N GLU A 22 8.82 4.01 -11.61
CA GLU A 22 9.86 3.17 -11.00
C GLU A 22 9.74 1.71 -11.45
N HIS A 23 8.53 1.14 -11.39
CA HIS A 23 8.25 -0.20 -11.87
C HIS A 23 8.69 -0.43 -13.32
N LYS A 24 8.36 0.47 -14.23
CA LYS A 24 8.74 0.39 -15.65
C LYS A 24 10.25 0.58 -15.88
N GLU A 25 10.88 1.46 -15.11
CA GLU A 25 12.33 1.69 -15.18
C GLU A 25 13.09 0.44 -14.73
N LEU A 26 12.65 -0.25 -13.69
CA LEU A 26 13.25 -1.52 -13.23
C LEU A 26 13.08 -2.62 -14.28
N LEU A 27 11.89 -2.78 -14.86
CA LEU A 27 11.66 -3.74 -15.95
C LEU A 27 12.58 -3.43 -17.17
N ALA A 28 12.73 -2.15 -17.53
CA ALA A 28 13.62 -1.74 -18.62
C ALA A 28 15.11 -1.99 -18.31
N ALA A 29 15.48 -1.99 -17.03
CA ALA A 29 16.81 -2.33 -16.56
C ALA A 29 17.08 -3.85 -16.50
N GLY A 30 16.06 -4.68 -16.77
CA GLY A 30 16.16 -6.15 -16.74
C GLY A 30 15.96 -6.76 -15.37
N GLU A 31 15.42 -5.99 -14.40
CA GLU A 31 15.02 -6.50 -13.10
C GLU A 31 13.58 -7.05 -13.14
N ASP A 32 13.23 -7.92 -12.21
CA ASP A 32 11.84 -8.35 -12.01
C ASP A 32 11.11 -7.33 -11.13
N SER A 33 10.02 -6.78 -11.64
CA SER A 33 9.25 -5.79 -10.90
C SER A 33 7.76 -6.06 -11.00
N TYR A 34 7.06 -5.88 -9.88
CA TYR A 34 5.62 -6.08 -9.72
C TYR A 34 4.99 -4.86 -9.08
N ALA A 35 3.83 -4.45 -9.58
CA ALA A 35 3.07 -3.31 -9.06
C ALA A 35 1.69 -3.75 -8.58
N PHE A 36 1.39 -3.47 -7.31
CA PHE A 36 0.14 -3.82 -6.66
C PHE A 36 -0.61 -2.56 -6.21
N TRP A 37 -1.92 -2.50 -6.49
CA TRP A 37 -2.73 -1.38 -6.02
C TRP A 37 -4.11 -1.81 -5.54
N GLY A 38 -4.71 -0.98 -4.69
CA GLY A 38 -6.00 -1.25 -4.09
C GLY A 38 -7.18 -0.63 -4.85
N ARG A 39 -7.04 0.56 -5.37
CA ARG A 39 -8.14 1.37 -5.90
C ARG A 39 -7.81 1.94 -7.28
N GLY A 40 -8.85 2.41 -7.94
CA GLY A 40 -8.70 3.00 -9.28
C GLY A 40 -8.61 1.94 -10.38
N ARG A 41 -8.58 2.42 -11.62
CA ARG A 41 -8.45 1.58 -12.81
C ARG A 41 -7.01 1.63 -13.31
N GLY A 42 -6.44 0.49 -13.59
CA GLY A 42 -5.14 0.31 -14.22
C GLY A 42 -5.22 -0.82 -15.25
N ILE A 43 -4.17 -0.98 -16.02
CA ILE A 43 -4.00 -2.15 -16.88
C ILE A 43 -3.45 -3.26 -15.99
N GLU A 44 -4.12 -4.41 -16.01
CA GLU A 44 -3.68 -5.59 -15.26
C GLU A 44 -3.00 -6.57 -16.21
N ASN A 45 -1.90 -7.15 -15.75
CA ASN A 45 -1.13 -8.16 -16.46
C ASN A 45 -0.39 -9.06 -15.45
N ALA A 46 0.58 -9.85 -15.88
CA ALA A 46 1.32 -10.75 -15.00
C ALA A 46 2.08 -10.03 -13.86
N ASN A 47 2.53 -8.81 -14.10
CA ASN A 47 3.33 -8.01 -13.19
C ASN A 47 2.57 -6.83 -12.55
N GLU A 48 1.35 -6.55 -12.99
CA GLU A 48 0.56 -5.42 -12.55
C GLU A 48 -0.83 -5.90 -12.11
N MET A 49 -1.19 -5.74 -10.84
CA MET A 49 -2.41 -6.33 -10.29
C MET A 49 -3.14 -5.41 -9.32
N ARG A 50 -4.43 -5.24 -9.56
CA ARG A 50 -5.35 -4.72 -8.55
C ARG A 50 -5.84 -5.86 -7.66
N PHE A 51 -5.58 -5.79 -6.35
CA PHE A 51 -5.93 -6.87 -5.43
C PHE A 51 -7.20 -6.63 -4.60
N VAL A 52 -7.88 -5.50 -4.77
CA VAL A 52 -9.10 -5.13 -4.03
C VAL A 52 -10.23 -4.79 -4.99
N SER A 53 -11.41 -5.35 -4.77
CA SER A 53 -12.62 -5.00 -5.52
C SER A 53 -13.27 -3.71 -4.99
N ASP A 54 -14.08 -3.05 -5.82
CA ASP A 54 -14.81 -1.85 -5.41
C ASP A 54 -15.78 -2.10 -4.24
N LEU A 55 -16.34 -3.31 -4.17
CA LEU A 55 -17.22 -3.71 -3.07
C LEU A 55 -16.44 -3.81 -1.76
N GLU A 56 -15.26 -4.41 -1.78
CA GLU A 56 -14.40 -4.53 -0.58
C GLU A 56 -13.96 -3.15 -0.08
N VAL A 57 -13.62 -2.23 -0.99
CA VAL A 57 -13.33 -0.82 -0.61
C VAL A 57 -14.53 -0.18 0.08
N LYS A 58 -15.75 -0.34 -0.45
CA LYS A 58 -16.96 0.21 0.15
C LYS A 58 -17.24 -0.39 1.53
N LEU A 59 -17.00 -1.69 1.70
CA LEU A 59 -17.16 -2.38 2.97
C LEU A 59 -16.13 -1.88 4.01
N ASP A 60 -14.87 -1.71 3.62
CA ASP A 60 -13.83 -1.14 4.50
C ASP A 60 -14.19 0.28 4.94
N VAL A 61 -14.64 1.13 4.02
CA VAL A 61 -15.12 2.49 4.34
C VAL A 61 -16.26 2.45 5.35
N LEU A 62 -17.24 1.55 5.17
CA LEU A 62 -18.36 1.40 6.07
C LEU A 62 -17.91 0.95 7.47
N GLN A 63 -17.08 -0.09 7.54
CA GLN A 63 -16.54 -0.61 8.80
C GLN A 63 -15.71 0.46 9.53
N THR A 64 -14.83 1.16 8.82
CA THR A 64 -14.02 2.25 9.38
C THR A 64 -14.89 3.38 9.94
N ARG A 65 -16.02 3.72 9.28
CA ARG A 65 -16.96 4.74 9.80
C ARG A 65 -17.67 4.30 11.07
N LEU A 66 -17.85 3.00 11.26
CA LEU A 66 -18.52 2.45 12.45
C LEU A 66 -17.59 2.34 13.65
N ASP A 67 -16.32 1.98 13.44
CA ASP A 67 -15.38 1.67 14.53
C ASP A 67 -14.15 2.55 14.60
N GLY A 68 -13.92 3.43 13.62
CA GLY A 68 -12.77 4.34 13.55
C GLY A 68 -11.44 3.68 13.19
N LYS A 69 -11.40 2.38 12.86
CA LYS A 69 -10.19 1.60 12.66
C LYS A 69 -9.73 1.58 11.19
N ALA A 70 -9.37 2.75 10.64
CA ALA A 70 -8.81 2.85 9.31
C ALA A 70 -7.51 2.06 9.17
N GLY A 71 -7.39 1.21 8.14
CA GLY A 71 -6.20 0.39 7.89
C GLY A 71 -6.18 -0.96 8.63
N PHE A 72 -7.24 -1.32 9.35
CA PHE A 72 -7.37 -2.61 10.05
C PHE A 72 -8.45 -3.53 9.48
N HIS A 73 -9.11 -3.08 8.43
CA HIS A 73 -10.06 -3.87 7.64
C HIS A 73 -9.39 -4.48 6.41
N SER A 74 -10.13 -4.75 5.33
CA SER A 74 -9.60 -5.31 4.06
C SER A 74 -8.82 -6.62 4.19
N LYS A 75 -9.13 -7.46 5.20
CA LYS A 75 -8.36 -8.68 5.49
C LYS A 75 -8.31 -9.66 4.32
N THR A 76 -9.42 -9.87 3.62
CA THR A 76 -9.49 -10.81 2.47
C THR A 76 -8.65 -10.32 1.30
N ALA A 77 -8.73 -9.03 0.98
CA ALA A 77 -7.92 -8.41 -0.06
C ALA A 77 -6.42 -8.48 0.29
N THR A 78 -6.07 -8.20 1.55
CA THR A 78 -4.69 -8.30 2.01
C THR A 78 -4.17 -9.74 1.92
N LYS A 79 -4.96 -10.76 2.24
CA LYS A 79 -4.54 -12.16 2.05
C LYS A 79 -4.19 -12.46 0.59
N ARG A 80 -4.95 -11.93 -0.39
CA ARG A 80 -4.61 -12.08 -1.82
C ARG A 80 -3.28 -11.43 -2.18
N LEU A 81 -3.03 -10.22 -1.66
CA LEU A 81 -1.74 -9.55 -1.82
C LEU A 81 -0.60 -10.40 -1.23
N LEU A 82 -0.73 -10.83 0.03
CA LEU A 82 0.31 -11.60 0.71
C LEU A 82 0.59 -12.94 0.00
N ALA A 83 -0.44 -13.65 -0.45
CA ALA A 83 -0.27 -14.86 -1.24
C ALA A 83 0.52 -14.60 -2.53
N ARG A 84 0.29 -13.46 -3.19
CA ARG A 84 1.06 -13.07 -4.37
C ARG A 84 2.50 -12.69 -4.02
N LEU A 85 2.73 -12.03 -2.88
CA LEU A 85 4.08 -11.75 -2.40
C LEU A 85 4.84 -13.05 -2.07
N ASP A 86 4.16 -14.06 -1.46
CA ASP A 86 4.75 -15.39 -1.22
C ASP A 86 5.16 -16.08 -2.52
N GLU A 87 4.36 -15.97 -3.59
CA GLU A 87 4.66 -16.57 -4.90
C GLU A 87 5.88 -15.93 -5.58
N ILE A 88 6.00 -14.59 -5.52
CA ILE A 88 7.09 -13.87 -6.21
C ILE A 88 8.36 -13.75 -5.36
N ALA A 89 8.26 -13.97 -4.03
CA ALA A 89 9.36 -13.89 -3.07
C ALA A 89 10.24 -12.64 -3.28
N PRO A 90 9.72 -11.42 -3.07
CA PRO A 90 10.44 -10.20 -3.43
C PRO A 90 11.66 -9.98 -2.55
N ASP A 91 12.76 -9.55 -3.15
CA ASP A 91 13.96 -9.08 -2.44
C ASP A 91 13.73 -7.69 -1.84
N VAL A 92 12.89 -6.88 -2.51
CA VAL A 92 12.56 -5.51 -2.09
C VAL A 92 11.06 -5.29 -2.15
N VAL A 93 10.49 -4.83 -1.04
CA VAL A 93 9.10 -4.36 -0.98
C VAL A 93 9.10 -2.85 -0.81
N HIS A 94 8.64 -2.13 -1.84
CA HIS A 94 8.54 -0.68 -1.84
C HIS A 94 7.11 -0.25 -1.53
N LEU A 95 6.92 0.31 -0.36
CA LEU A 95 5.65 0.85 0.11
C LEU A 95 5.50 2.32 -0.29
N HIS A 96 4.33 2.69 -0.77
CA HIS A 96 3.93 4.07 -1.03
C HIS A 96 2.81 4.48 -0.05
N ASN A 97 1.65 4.95 -0.54
CA ASN A 97 0.53 5.26 0.33
C ASN A 97 -0.19 3.99 0.79
N LEU A 98 -0.26 3.76 2.11
CA LEU A 98 -0.97 2.63 2.71
C LEU A 98 -2.38 2.99 3.21
N HIS A 99 -2.75 4.26 3.22
CA HIS A 99 -4.11 4.68 3.52
C HIS A 99 -5.03 4.58 2.30
N GLY A 100 -6.34 4.54 2.50
CA GLY A 100 -7.32 4.53 1.40
C GLY A 100 -8.23 3.30 1.35
N TYR A 101 -8.39 2.60 2.47
CA TYR A 101 -9.37 1.52 2.63
C TYR A 101 -9.14 0.33 1.70
N TYR A 102 -7.92 -0.18 1.64
CA TYR A 102 -7.57 -1.23 0.69
C TYR A 102 -6.63 -2.31 1.24
N VAL A 103 -5.92 -2.04 2.32
CA VAL A 103 -4.95 -2.95 2.92
C VAL A 103 -5.09 -2.97 4.44
N ASN A 104 -4.90 -4.15 5.02
CA ASN A 104 -4.78 -4.32 6.46
C ASN A 104 -3.31 -4.18 6.85
N ILE A 105 -3.00 -3.14 7.60
CA ILE A 105 -1.63 -2.76 7.96
C ILE A 105 -1.00 -3.81 8.87
N GLU A 106 -1.74 -4.29 9.87
CA GLU A 106 -1.24 -5.30 10.82
C GLU A 106 -0.80 -6.56 10.10
N MET A 107 -1.61 -7.05 9.15
CA MET A 107 -1.28 -8.23 8.35
C MET A 107 -0.08 -7.99 7.44
N LEU A 108 -0.02 -6.82 6.76
CA LEU A 108 1.09 -6.48 5.87
C LEU A 108 2.40 -6.38 6.63
N PHE A 109 2.43 -5.62 7.74
CA PHE A 109 3.66 -5.47 8.53
C PHE A 109 4.03 -6.77 9.27
N GLY A 110 3.04 -7.59 9.66
CA GLY A 110 3.28 -8.93 10.19
C GLY A 110 3.97 -9.83 9.16
N TRP A 111 3.57 -9.77 7.90
CA TRP A 111 4.22 -10.50 6.80
C TRP A 111 5.65 -9.98 6.58
N LEU A 112 5.83 -8.67 6.44
CA LEU A 112 7.15 -8.03 6.24
C LEU A 112 8.15 -8.35 7.35
N ALA A 113 7.69 -8.43 8.61
CA ALA A 113 8.54 -8.76 9.76
C ALA A 113 9.01 -10.23 9.79
N ASN A 114 8.35 -11.12 9.04
CA ASN A 114 8.66 -12.55 9.02
C ASN A 114 9.29 -13.02 7.68
N HIS A 115 9.58 -12.09 6.76
CA HIS A 115 10.18 -12.41 5.48
C HIS A 115 11.49 -11.64 5.32
N ASP A 116 12.48 -12.31 4.70
CA ASP A 116 13.81 -11.72 4.44
C ASP A 116 13.77 -10.88 3.17
N CYS A 117 13.19 -9.69 3.29
CA CYS A 117 13.15 -8.70 2.21
C CYS A 117 13.51 -7.31 2.74
N ARG A 118 14.12 -6.50 1.87
CA ARG A 118 14.36 -5.09 2.17
C ARG A 118 13.06 -4.32 2.04
N VAL A 119 12.71 -3.54 3.05
CA VAL A 119 11.53 -2.68 3.02
C VAL A 119 11.95 -1.24 2.76
N GLU A 120 11.43 -0.65 1.70
CA GLU A 120 11.53 0.77 1.39
C GLU A 120 10.16 1.42 1.55
N TRP A 121 10.09 2.62 2.08
CA TRP A 121 8.81 3.33 2.23
C TRP A 121 8.95 4.79 1.82
N THR A 122 8.36 5.14 0.68
CA THR A 122 8.26 6.53 0.24
C THR A 122 7.03 7.19 0.86
N LEU A 123 7.28 8.12 1.79
CA LEU A 123 6.22 8.90 2.44
C LEU A 123 5.80 10.06 1.55
N HIS A 124 4.65 9.95 0.91
CA HIS A 124 4.06 11.00 0.06
C HIS A 124 3.26 12.02 0.86
N ASP A 125 2.88 11.68 2.08
CA ASP A 125 2.13 12.51 3.01
C ASP A 125 2.46 12.16 4.47
N CYS A 126 1.73 12.74 5.41
CA CYS A 126 2.02 12.61 6.83
C CYS A 126 1.28 11.46 7.52
N TRP A 127 0.48 10.68 6.79
CA TRP A 127 -0.38 9.66 7.38
C TRP A 127 0.39 8.62 8.20
N ALA A 128 1.57 8.21 7.73
CA ALA A 128 2.37 7.17 8.36
C ALA A 128 2.78 7.48 9.81
N PHE A 129 2.99 8.76 10.15
CA PHE A 129 3.37 9.17 11.50
C PHE A 129 2.26 9.90 12.27
N THR A 130 1.21 10.37 11.57
CA THR A 130 0.03 10.96 12.23
C THR A 130 -1.04 9.93 12.53
N GLY A 131 -1.02 8.79 11.84
CA GLY A 131 -2.00 7.70 11.95
C GLY A 131 -3.37 8.01 11.39
N HIS A 132 -3.67 9.26 11.04
CA HIS A 132 -4.97 9.64 10.50
C HIS A 132 -4.92 10.86 9.57
N CYS A 133 -4.16 11.90 9.91
CA CYS A 133 -4.13 13.15 9.14
C CYS A 133 -3.02 13.13 8.08
N ALA A 134 -3.36 12.90 6.82
CA ALA A 134 -2.41 12.98 5.72
C ALA A 134 -1.81 14.39 5.56
N TYR A 135 -2.58 15.44 5.92
CA TYR A 135 -2.19 16.86 5.79
C TYR A 135 -2.42 17.63 7.09
N PHE A 136 -1.68 17.28 8.12
CA PHE A 136 -1.87 17.86 9.47
C PHE A 136 -1.66 19.37 9.52
N THR A 137 -0.77 19.94 8.70
CA THR A 137 -0.53 21.38 8.63
C THR A 137 -1.74 22.13 8.08
N TYR A 138 -2.40 21.60 7.05
CA TYR A 138 -3.63 22.17 6.50
C TYR A 138 -4.79 22.10 7.49
N ALA A 139 -4.94 20.97 8.17
CA ALA A 139 -5.95 20.77 9.20
C ALA A 139 -5.62 21.48 10.53
N LYS A 140 -4.45 22.15 10.65
CA LYS A 140 -3.93 22.75 11.89
C LYS A 140 -3.95 21.78 13.08
N CYS A 141 -3.82 20.48 12.79
CA CYS A 141 -3.83 19.42 13.80
C CYS A 141 -2.46 19.33 14.46
N SER A 142 -2.42 19.41 15.78
CA SER A 142 -1.20 19.28 16.59
C SER A 142 -1.14 17.97 17.38
N GLU A 143 -2.12 17.09 17.25
CA GLU A 143 -2.24 15.87 18.05
C GLU A 143 -1.08 14.89 17.81
N TRP A 144 -0.46 14.91 16.65
CA TRP A 144 0.75 14.14 16.34
C TRP A 144 1.96 14.49 17.24
N LYS A 145 1.93 15.66 17.92
CA LYS A 145 2.95 16.09 18.92
C LYS A 145 2.66 15.57 20.31
N ALA A 146 1.44 15.17 20.57
CA ALA A 146 1.02 14.60 21.83
C ALA A 146 1.09 13.07 21.74
N ARG A 147 1.41 12.40 22.89
CA ARG A 147 1.36 10.94 22.93
C ARG A 147 -0.01 10.44 22.48
N TRP A 148 -0.02 9.55 21.53
CA TRP A 148 -1.22 8.75 21.22
C TRP A 148 -1.65 8.01 22.50
N ARG A 149 -2.85 8.31 22.94
CA ARG A 149 -3.47 7.61 24.08
C ARG A 149 -4.37 6.52 23.55
#